data_d5423ef037457874039c5e5b46e8b0ec
#
_entry.id   d5423ef037457874039c5e5b46e8b0ec
#
_cell.length_a   1.000
_cell.length_b   1.000
_cell.length_c   1.000
_cell.angle_alpha   90.00
_cell.angle_beta   90.00
_cell.angle_gamma   90.00
#
_symmetry.space_group_name_H-M   'P 1'
#
loop_
_entity.id
_entity.type
_entity.pdbx_description
1 polymer ?
#
loop_
_entity_poly.entity_id
_entity_poly.type
_entity_poly.pdbx_seq_one_letter_code
_entity_poly.pdbx_strand_id
1 'polypeptide(L)'
;MADYIPTGSVHHFRLTVTDVDRTVAFYTGLLGFKKLMDLDPGAFLSNGSVGLGIGPFPDPGRALQGDRFSENRVGLDHMSFAVPSRNDLEHAVRLLDARGVPHSEVRDLGEAFGIAILIFRDPDNIQLELSAPR
;
A
#
# COMPACT_ATOMS: atom_id res chain seq x y z
N MET A 1 -23.41 -26.44 -4.32
CA MET A 1 -22.65 -25.28 -4.83
C MET A 1 -23.33 -23.99 -4.36
N ALA A 2 -22.53 -23.05 -3.91
CA ALA A 2 -23.03 -21.73 -3.61
C ALA A 2 -23.42 -20.97 -4.89
N ASP A 3 -24.38 -20.05 -4.79
CA ASP A 3 -24.77 -19.17 -5.89
C ASP A 3 -23.84 -17.96 -6.04
N TYR A 4 -22.70 -17.99 -5.36
CA TYR A 4 -21.66 -16.95 -5.38
C TYR A 4 -20.29 -17.60 -5.42
N ILE A 5 -19.28 -16.83 -5.75
CA ILE A 5 -17.89 -17.29 -5.75
C ILE A 5 -17.33 -17.16 -4.32
N PRO A 6 -17.08 -18.27 -3.60
CA PRO A 6 -16.49 -18.18 -2.27
C PRO A 6 -15.04 -17.68 -2.41
N THR A 7 -14.78 -16.54 -1.80
CA THR A 7 -13.44 -15.94 -1.81
C THR A 7 -12.84 -15.93 -0.40
N GLY A 8 -11.51 -16.02 -0.35
CA GLY A 8 -10.77 -15.89 0.90
C GLY A 8 -10.18 -14.49 1.05
N SER A 9 -9.06 -14.40 1.75
CA SER A 9 -8.30 -13.16 1.88
C SER A 9 -7.71 -12.73 0.54
N VAL A 10 -7.32 -11.48 0.44
CA VAL A 10 -6.59 -10.98 -0.74
C VAL A 10 -5.28 -11.74 -0.88
N HIS A 11 -5.04 -12.33 -2.05
CA HIS A 11 -3.79 -13.02 -2.35
C HIS A 11 -2.68 -12.03 -2.70
N HIS A 12 -2.97 -11.12 -3.62
CA HIS A 12 -2.01 -10.08 -4.02
C HIS A 12 -2.72 -8.89 -4.66
N PHE A 13 -2.01 -7.77 -4.65
CA PHE A 13 -2.30 -6.59 -5.48
C PHE A 13 -1.20 -6.44 -6.52
N ARG A 14 -1.51 -5.76 -7.60
CA ARG A 14 -0.49 -5.26 -8.53
C ARG A 14 -0.64 -3.75 -8.65
N LEU A 15 0.47 -3.04 -8.48
CA LEU A 15 0.55 -1.60 -8.68
C LEU A 15 1.25 -1.30 -10.00
N THR A 16 0.63 -0.46 -10.80
CA THR A 16 1.29 0.18 -11.93
C THR A 16 1.95 1.46 -11.41
N VAL A 17 3.26 1.58 -11.64
CA VAL A 17 4.05 2.67 -11.07
C VAL A 17 4.89 3.36 -12.15
N THR A 18 5.32 4.58 -11.86
CA THR A 18 6.13 5.36 -12.81
C THR A 18 7.61 5.00 -12.76
N ASP A 19 8.10 4.51 -11.61
CA ASP A 19 9.49 4.11 -11.41
C ASP A 19 9.52 2.86 -10.52
N VAL A 20 9.76 1.71 -11.14
CA VAL A 20 9.73 0.41 -10.45
C VAL A 20 10.76 0.35 -9.32
N ASP A 21 12.00 0.74 -9.57
CA ASP A 21 13.06 0.64 -8.57
C ASP A 21 12.80 1.52 -7.35
N ARG A 22 12.31 2.73 -7.58
CA ARG A 22 11.93 3.65 -6.51
C ARG A 22 10.80 3.07 -5.65
N THR A 23 9.80 2.50 -6.29
CA THR A 23 8.64 1.92 -5.59
C THR A 23 9.05 0.66 -4.82
N VAL A 24 9.85 -0.22 -5.42
CA VAL A 24 10.39 -1.39 -4.71
C VAL A 24 11.17 -0.96 -3.46
N ALA A 25 12.03 0.05 -3.59
CA ALA A 25 12.79 0.58 -2.45
C ALA A 25 11.89 1.12 -1.35
N PHE A 26 10.79 1.80 -1.71
CA PHE A 26 9.82 2.31 -0.75
C PHE A 26 9.16 1.18 0.07
N TYR A 27 8.58 0.20 -0.61
CA TYR A 27 7.85 -0.88 0.08
C TYR A 27 8.78 -1.81 0.85
N THR A 28 9.97 -2.09 0.34
CA THR A 28 10.93 -2.93 1.07
C THR A 28 11.58 -2.20 2.23
N GLY A 29 11.94 -0.94 2.04
CA GLY A 29 12.65 -0.15 3.05
C GLY A 29 11.76 0.39 4.16
N LEU A 30 10.51 0.74 3.85
CA LEU A 30 9.60 1.36 4.82
C LEU A 30 8.59 0.38 5.42
N LEU A 31 8.03 -0.51 4.60
CA LEU A 31 6.94 -1.41 5.02
C LEU A 31 7.40 -2.84 5.25
N GLY A 32 8.69 -3.13 5.13
CA GLY A 32 9.24 -4.45 5.42
C GLY A 32 8.88 -5.54 4.42
N PHE A 33 8.40 -5.18 3.24
CA PHE A 33 8.21 -6.15 2.18
C PHE A 33 9.55 -6.71 1.74
N LYS A 34 9.54 -7.96 1.29
CA LYS A 34 10.73 -8.62 0.71
C LYS A 34 10.44 -8.97 -0.74
N LYS A 35 11.43 -8.74 -1.60
CA LYS A 35 11.33 -9.15 -2.99
C LYS A 35 11.48 -10.66 -3.08
N LEU A 36 10.47 -11.34 -3.62
CA LEU A 36 10.49 -12.77 -3.84
C LEU A 36 11.09 -13.12 -5.18
N MET A 37 10.84 -12.32 -6.21
CA MET A 37 11.38 -12.52 -7.54
C MET A 37 11.32 -11.25 -8.36
N ASP A 38 12.21 -11.16 -9.34
CA ASP A 38 12.07 -10.19 -10.42
C ASP A 38 11.05 -10.70 -11.43
N LEU A 39 10.27 -9.78 -11.96
CA LEU A 39 9.39 -10.00 -13.11
C LEU A 39 10.01 -9.30 -14.32
N ASP A 40 9.61 -9.68 -15.50
CA ASP A 40 10.07 -9.03 -16.72
C ASP A 40 8.88 -8.37 -17.45
N PRO A 41 8.61 -7.07 -17.18
CA PRO A 41 9.28 -6.17 -16.22
C PRO A 41 8.64 -6.19 -14.83
N GLY A 42 9.37 -5.69 -13.83
CA GLY A 42 8.85 -5.45 -12.50
C GLY A 42 9.39 -6.37 -11.42
N ALA A 43 8.67 -6.45 -10.31
CA ALA A 43 9.04 -7.28 -9.17
C ALA A 43 7.80 -7.77 -8.43
N PHE A 44 7.93 -8.91 -7.76
CA PHE A 44 6.91 -9.44 -6.86
C PHE A 44 7.45 -9.45 -5.44
N LEU A 45 6.74 -8.76 -4.55
CA LEU A 45 7.09 -8.60 -3.15
C LEU A 45 6.08 -9.32 -2.26
N SER A 46 6.46 -9.58 -1.02
CA SER A 46 5.55 -10.09 0.02
C SER A 46 5.95 -9.57 1.39
N ASN A 47 4.96 -9.34 2.25
CA ASN A 47 5.18 -9.08 3.67
C ASN A 47 4.90 -10.32 4.55
N GLY A 48 4.70 -11.48 3.93
CA GLY A 48 4.33 -12.71 4.61
C GLY A 48 2.81 -12.96 4.68
N SER A 49 1.99 -11.94 4.42
CA SER A 49 0.53 -12.04 4.46
C SER A 49 -0.12 -11.75 3.11
N VAL A 50 0.41 -10.80 2.37
CA VAL A 50 -0.11 -10.41 1.06
C VAL A 50 1.03 -10.22 0.07
N GLY A 51 0.78 -10.59 -1.19
CA GLY A 51 1.68 -10.34 -2.29
C GLY A 51 1.46 -8.94 -2.89
N LEU A 52 2.53 -8.36 -3.42
CA LEU A 52 2.50 -7.06 -4.05
C LEU A 52 3.35 -7.10 -5.33
N GLY A 53 2.67 -7.13 -6.48
CA GLY A 53 3.32 -6.98 -7.77
C GLY A 53 3.54 -5.50 -8.07
N ILE A 54 4.72 -5.16 -8.56
CA ILE A 54 5.07 -3.79 -8.94
C ILE A 54 5.59 -3.82 -10.37
N GLY A 55 4.99 -3.02 -11.23
CA GLY A 55 5.41 -2.99 -12.63
C GLY A 55 5.11 -1.65 -13.30
N PRO A 56 5.69 -1.42 -14.47
CA PRO A 56 5.40 -0.24 -15.27
C PRO A 56 4.02 -0.36 -15.91
N PHE A 57 3.63 0.65 -16.69
CA PHE A 57 2.37 0.61 -17.44
C PHE A 57 2.31 -0.64 -18.32
N PRO A 58 1.23 -1.46 -18.21
CA PRO A 58 1.08 -2.65 -19.05
C PRO A 58 1.07 -2.33 -20.54
N ASP A 59 0.47 -1.20 -20.91
CA ASP A 59 0.46 -0.64 -22.26
C ASP A 59 0.88 0.82 -22.19
N PRO A 60 2.17 1.13 -22.42
CA PRO A 60 2.67 2.51 -22.36
C PRO A 60 1.97 3.45 -23.34
N GLY A 61 1.45 2.93 -24.47
CA GLY A 61 0.74 3.74 -25.45
C GLY A 61 -0.61 4.28 -24.95
N ARG A 62 -1.14 3.67 -23.89
CA ARG A 62 -2.40 4.08 -23.25
C ARG A 62 -2.21 4.78 -21.92
N ALA A 63 -0.97 4.93 -21.47
CA ALA A 63 -0.66 5.63 -20.23
C ALA A 63 -0.94 7.12 -20.36
N LEU A 64 -1.44 7.74 -19.29
CA LEU A 64 -1.57 9.18 -19.21
C LEU A 64 -0.21 9.79 -18.89
N GLN A 65 0.17 10.80 -19.66
CA GLN A 65 1.42 11.51 -19.40
C GLN A 65 1.33 12.28 -18.08
N GLY A 66 2.36 12.14 -17.22
CA GLY A 66 2.39 12.79 -15.92
C GLY A 66 1.37 12.24 -14.94
N ASP A 67 0.93 10.99 -15.15
CA ASP A 67 -0.11 10.38 -14.32
C ASP A 67 0.31 10.29 -12.85
N ARG A 68 -0.65 10.47 -11.99
CA ARG A 68 -0.49 10.42 -10.56
C ARG A 68 -1.76 9.82 -9.95
N PHE A 69 -1.62 8.93 -8.98
CA PHE A 69 -2.78 8.32 -8.33
C PHE A 69 -3.69 9.38 -7.68
N SER A 70 -4.99 9.16 -7.83
CA SER A 70 -6.02 9.91 -7.11
C SER A 70 -7.11 8.96 -6.66
N GLU A 71 -7.44 9.03 -5.38
CA GLU A 71 -8.59 8.31 -4.80
C GLU A 71 -9.94 8.85 -5.27
N ASN A 72 -9.94 9.98 -5.97
CA ASN A 72 -11.17 10.57 -6.53
C ASN A 72 -11.56 9.98 -7.88
N ARG A 73 -10.86 8.95 -8.33
CA ARG A 73 -11.19 8.20 -9.54
C ARG A 73 -11.80 6.87 -9.17
N VAL A 74 -12.66 6.33 -10.03
CA VAL A 74 -13.26 5.02 -9.83
C VAL A 74 -12.17 3.96 -9.77
N GLY A 75 -12.16 3.17 -8.70
CA GLY A 75 -11.17 2.13 -8.45
C GLY A 75 -10.77 2.10 -6.98
N LEU A 76 -9.49 1.98 -6.74
CA LEU A 76 -8.94 1.94 -5.40
C LEU A 76 -9.01 3.33 -4.74
N ASP A 77 -9.48 3.38 -3.49
CA ASP A 77 -9.32 4.56 -2.63
C ASP A 77 -8.00 4.46 -1.86
N HIS A 78 -7.81 3.37 -1.13
CA HIS A 78 -6.58 3.13 -0.37
C HIS A 78 -6.40 1.65 -0.07
N MET A 79 -5.19 1.27 0.31
CA MET A 79 -4.87 -0.03 0.90
C MET A 79 -4.53 0.17 2.36
N SER A 80 -5.10 -0.65 3.25
CA SER A 80 -4.80 -0.60 4.67
C SER A 80 -4.08 -1.88 5.10
N PHE A 81 -2.92 -1.73 5.73
CA PHE A 81 -2.17 -2.83 6.31
C PHE A 81 -2.38 -2.86 7.82
N ALA A 82 -2.66 -4.04 8.36
CA ALA A 82 -2.81 -4.21 9.80
C ALA A 82 -1.46 -4.14 10.51
N VAL A 83 -1.42 -3.44 11.63
CA VAL A 83 -0.30 -3.45 12.57
C VAL A 83 -0.80 -3.89 13.95
N PRO A 84 0.07 -4.49 14.78
CA PRO A 84 -0.40 -5.13 16.02
C PRO A 84 -0.97 -4.18 17.06
N SER A 85 -0.47 -2.94 17.16
CA SER A 85 -0.83 -2.05 18.26
C SER A 85 -0.77 -0.57 17.87
N ARG A 86 -1.35 0.24 18.72
CA ARG A 86 -1.28 1.70 18.63
C ARG A 86 0.17 2.20 18.66
N ASN A 87 1.05 1.54 19.42
CA ASN A 87 2.46 1.89 19.47
C ASN A 87 3.15 1.72 18.12
N ASP A 88 2.69 0.78 17.30
CA ASP A 88 3.22 0.61 15.95
C ASP A 88 2.87 1.77 15.03
N LEU A 89 1.71 2.40 15.23
CA LEU A 89 1.36 3.64 14.52
C LEU A 89 2.29 4.79 14.92
N GLU A 90 2.59 4.94 16.20
CA GLU A 90 3.50 5.96 16.69
C GLU A 90 4.93 5.73 16.17
N HIS A 91 5.35 4.47 16.11
CA HIS A 91 6.63 4.11 15.49
C HIS A 91 6.66 4.46 14.01
N ALA A 92 5.56 4.17 13.29
CA ALA A 92 5.43 4.52 11.88
C ALA A 92 5.54 6.03 11.65
N VAL A 93 4.91 6.85 12.50
CA VAL A 93 5.04 8.32 12.43
C VAL A 93 6.51 8.74 12.45
N ARG A 94 7.29 8.19 13.40
CA ARG A 94 8.73 8.51 13.49
C ARG A 94 9.51 8.12 12.25
N LEU A 95 9.21 6.94 11.68
CA LEU A 95 9.88 6.48 10.45
C LEU A 95 9.51 7.34 9.25
N LEU A 96 8.24 7.70 9.12
CA LEU A 96 7.76 8.54 8.02
C LEU A 96 8.39 9.95 8.12
N ASP A 97 8.42 10.53 9.30
CA ASP A 97 9.07 11.81 9.53
C ASP A 97 10.56 11.78 9.20
N ALA A 98 11.27 10.74 9.66
CA ALA A 98 12.70 10.57 9.39
C ALA A 98 13.02 10.45 7.90
N ARG A 99 12.08 9.98 7.10
CA ARG A 99 12.24 9.81 5.65
C ARG A 99 11.57 10.90 4.82
N GLY A 100 10.99 11.90 5.48
CA GLY A 100 10.32 12.99 4.82
C GLY A 100 9.07 12.58 4.05
N VAL A 101 8.41 11.49 4.45
CA VAL A 101 7.17 11.01 3.82
C VAL A 101 5.99 11.71 4.48
N PRO A 102 5.18 12.48 3.73
CA PRO A 102 3.99 13.12 4.27
C PRO A 102 2.98 12.10 4.80
N HIS A 103 2.39 12.39 5.96
CA HIS A 103 1.41 11.50 6.58
C HIS A 103 0.39 12.31 7.38
N SER A 104 -0.74 11.66 7.71
CA SER A 104 -1.71 12.22 8.64
C SER A 104 -1.21 12.11 10.09
N GLU A 105 -1.92 12.73 11.00
CA GLU A 105 -1.85 12.34 12.41
C GLU A 105 -2.49 10.97 12.61
N VAL A 106 -2.20 10.33 13.73
CA VAL A 106 -2.90 9.11 14.15
C VAL A 106 -4.33 9.48 14.49
N ARG A 107 -5.29 8.77 13.90
CA ARG A 107 -6.72 9.02 14.09
C ARG A 107 -7.39 7.82 14.74
N ASP A 108 -8.07 8.04 15.84
CA ASP A 108 -8.94 7.06 16.48
C ASP A 108 -10.31 7.12 15.82
N LEU A 109 -10.76 6.03 15.19
CA LEU A 109 -12.05 5.98 14.50
C LEU A 109 -13.22 5.62 15.43
N GLY A 110 -12.97 5.49 16.73
CA GLY A 110 -14.00 5.23 17.73
C GLY A 110 -14.33 3.76 17.93
N GLU A 111 -15.17 3.50 18.94
CA GLU A 111 -15.51 2.14 19.36
C GLU A 111 -16.22 1.34 18.28
N ALA A 112 -17.05 1.99 17.47
CA ALA A 112 -17.82 1.33 16.43
C ALA A 112 -16.91 0.68 15.38
N PHE A 113 -15.84 1.33 14.98
CA PHE A 113 -14.83 0.76 14.08
C PHE A 113 -13.80 -0.09 14.81
N GLY A 114 -13.47 0.26 16.05
CA GLY A 114 -12.51 -0.49 16.87
C GLY A 114 -11.06 -0.36 16.44
N ILE A 115 -10.72 0.60 15.61
CA ILE A 115 -9.36 0.81 15.08
C ILE A 115 -8.92 2.27 15.19
N ALA A 116 -7.60 2.45 15.22
CA ALA A 116 -6.93 3.70 14.94
C ALA A 116 -6.15 3.56 13.63
N ILE A 117 -6.00 4.64 12.90
CA ILE A 117 -5.39 4.64 11.58
C ILE A 117 -4.33 5.72 11.42
N LEU A 118 -3.45 5.49 10.44
CA LEU A 118 -2.46 6.45 9.97
C LEU A 118 -2.44 6.39 8.45
N ILE A 119 -2.55 7.55 7.79
CA ILE A 119 -2.61 7.66 6.32
C ILE A 119 -1.32 8.28 5.81
N PHE A 120 -0.77 7.72 4.73
CA PHE A 120 0.41 8.25 4.04
C PHE A 120 0.36 7.90 2.56
N ARG A 121 1.35 8.33 1.80
CA ARG A 121 1.39 8.17 0.34
C ARG A 121 2.66 7.49 -0.11
N ASP A 122 2.55 6.64 -1.13
CA ASP A 122 3.71 6.08 -1.80
C ASP A 122 4.29 7.06 -2.84
N PRO A 123 5.38 6.71 -3.56
CA PRO A 123 6.01 7.63 -4.52
C PRO A 123 5.09 8.10 -5.66
N ASP A 124 4.09 7.31 -6.05
CA ASP A 124 3.12 7.67 -7.08
C ASP A 124 1.82 8.26 -6.49
N ASN A 125 1.87 8.68 -5.22
CA ASN A 125 0.72 9.23 -4.50
C ASN A 125 -0.37 8.21 -4.18
N ILE A 126 -0.11 6.92 -4.30
CA ILE A 126 -1.07 5.89 -3.91
C ILE A 126 -1.33 6.01 -2.41
N GLN A 127 -2.62 6.09 -2.05
CA GLN A 127 -3.02 6.26 -0.66
C GLN A 127 -2.87 4.95 0.09
N LEU A 128 -2.09 4.99 1.16
CA LEU A 128 -1.83 3.87 2.06
C LEU A 128 -2.31 4.20 3.47
N GLU A 129 -2.68 3.16 4.18
CA GLU A 129 -3.14 3.29 5.54
C GLU A 129 -2.54 2.17 6.39
N LEU A 130 -2.26 2.47 7.64
CA LEU A 130 -2.01 1.47 8.67
C LEU A 130 -3.21 1.47 9.62
N SER A 131 -3.65 0.27 10.01
CA SER A 131 -4.77 0.10 10.94
C SER A 131 -4.30 -0.71 12.15
N ALA A 132 -4.49 -0.16 13.33
CA ALA A 132 -4.19 -0.83 14.58
C ALA A 132 -5.47 -1.01 15.41
N PRO A 133 -5.53 -2.02 16.30
CA PRO A 133 -6.60 -2.07 17.30
C PRO A 133 -6.61 -0.79 18.13
N ARG A 134 -7.81 -0.37 18.48
CA ARG A 134 -8.04 0.83 19.28
C ARG A 134 -7.57 0.70 20.72
#